data_557c6c2721df5481f45cca6e8e4e09c3
#
_entry.id   557c6c2721df5481f45cca6e8e4e09c3
#
_cell.length_a   1.000
_cell.length_b   1.000
_cell.length_c   1.000
_cell.angle_alpha   90.00
_cell.angle_beta   90.00
_cell.angle_gamma   90.00
#
_symmetry.space_group_name_H-M   'P 1'
#
loop_
_entity.id
_entity.type
_entity.pdbx_description
1 polymer ?
#
loop_
_entity_poly.entity_id
_entity_poly.type
_entity_poly.pdbx_seq_one_letter_code
_entity_poly.pdbx_strand_id
1 'polypeptide(L)'
;IVADIHFHYERAIEAAINGADCLRINPGNIGEKRKINEVIKAAKDNNCSIRIGVNAGSLEKDILEKFKEPCPEALVESAIRNIKIIEDQNFQNIKVSVKSSDVFLSIGAYRKLSEKIDYPLHIGITEAGSYLPGTIKSAIGFGTLLLEGIGDTIRVSLSDNPVEEVKVGNEILKSLNLRNRGCLLYTSPSPRD
;
A
#
# COMPACT_ATOMS: atom_id res chain seq x y z
N ILE A 1 -0.54 -3.39 -14.40
CA ILE A 1 0.14 -2.07 -14.20
C ILE A 1 -0.69 -1.25 -13.22
N VAL A 2 -0.03 -0.58 -12.24
CA VAL A 2 -0.68 0.33 -11.29
C VAL A 2 -0.29 1.76 -11.65
N ALA A 3 -1.27 2.60 -11.98
CA ALA A 3 -1.06 4.03 -12.20
C ALA A 3 -1.17 4.78 -10.86
N ASP A 4 -0.11 5.47 -10.47
CA ASP A 4 -0.04 6.22 -9.21
C ASP A 4 -0.42 7.69 -9.44
N ILE A 5 -1.64 8.05 -9.05
CA ILE A 5 -2.24 9.36 -9.31
C ILE A 5 -2.33 10.16 -8.01
N HIS A 6 -1.78 11.35 -8.00
CA HIS A 6 -1.75 12.20 -6.80
C HIS A 6 -2.82 13.28 -6.77
N PHE A 7 -2.91 14.14 -7.80
CA PHE A 7 -3.76 15.34 -7.76
C PHE A 7 -4.68 15.50 -8.97
N HIS A 8 -4.25 15.03 -10.14
CA HIS A 8 -4.96 15.25 -11.40
C HIS A 8 -5.86 14.08 -11.74
N TYR A 9 -7.16 14.19 -11.47
CA TYR A 9 -8.13 13.13 -11.72
C TYR A 9 -8.24 12.74 -13.20
N GLU A 10 -7.98 13.67 -14.12
CA GLU A 10 -7.96 13.40 -15.57
C GLU A 10 -6.90 12.34 -15.92
N ARG A 11 -5.75 12.34 -15.24
CA ARG A 11 -4.71 11.32 -15.43
C ARG A 11 -5.16 9.93 -14.98
N ALA A 12 -6.03 9.85 -13.97
CA ALA A 12 -6.61 8.59 -13.57
C ALA A 12 -7.54 8.03 -14.66
N ILE A 13 -8.34 8.89 -15.27
CA ILE A 13 -9.23 8.53 -16.38
C ILE A 13 -8.43 8.09 -17.59
N GLU A 14 -7.41 8.86 -17.98
CA GLU A 14 -6.50 8.51 -19.08
C GLU A 14 -5.81 7.16 -18.83
N ALA A 15 -5.32 6.91 -17.62
CA ALA A 15 -4.66 5.66 -17.28
C ALA A 15 -5.62 4.46 -17.38
N ALA A 16 -6.86 4.60 -16.92
CA ALA A 16 -7.87 3.56 -17.04
C ALA A 16 -8.16 3.23 -18.51
N ILE A 17 -8.38 4.24 -19.34
CA ILE A 17 -8.66 4.09 -20.77
C ILE A 17 -7.48 3.43 -21.51
N ASN A 18 -6.23 3.72 -21.09
CA ASN A 18 -5.02 3.17 -21.69
C ASN A 18 -4.58 1.81 -21.07
N GLY A 19 -5.46 1.13 -20.32
CA GLY A 19 -5.23 -0.25 -19.91
C GLY A 19 -4.47 -0.42 -18.59
N ALA A 20 -4.55 0.53 -17.67
CA ALA A 20 -4.07 0.31 -16.31
C ALA A 20 -4.98 -0.70 -15.58
N ASP A 21 -4.38 -1.67 -14.89
CA ASP A 21 -5.14 -2.66 -14.10
C ASP A 21 -5.62 -2.09 -12.77
N CYS A 22 -4.97 -1.05 -12.30
CA CYS A 22 -5.27 -0.44 -10.99
C CYS A 22 -4.91 1.04 -10.98
N LEU A 23 -5.79 1.85 -10.41
CA LEU A 23 -5.55 3.26 -10.14
C LEU A 23 -5.23 3.44 -8.65
N ARG A 24 -4.03 3.93 -8.32
CA ARG A 24 -3.75 4.37 -6.95
C ARG A 24 -4.14 5.82 -6.81
N ILE A 25 -5.08 6.07 -5.92
CA ILE A 25 -5.56 7.42 -5.61
C ILE A 25 -5.67 7.63 -4.10
N ASN A 26 -5.68 8.88 -3.69
CA ASN A 26 -6.19 9.29 -2.39
C ASN A 26 -7.41 10.20 -2.67
N PRO A 27 -8.66 9.72 -2.46
CA PRO A 27 -9.85 10.50 -2.70
C PRO A 27 -9.85 11.85 -1.99
N GLY A 28 -9.30 11.92 -0.78
CA GLY A 28 -9.13 13.18 -0.04
C GLY A 28 -8.28 14.23 -0.76
N ASN A 29 -7.29 13.81 -1.56
CA ASN A 29 -6.43 14.72 -2.33
C ASN A 29 -7.04 15.14 -3.68
N ILE A 30 -7.92 14.32 -4.24
CA ILE A 30 -8.65 14.66 -5.49
C ILE A 30 -9.68 15.77 -5.22
N GLY A 31 -10.26 15.77 -4.02
CA GLY A 31 -11.09 16.84 -3.48
C GLY A 31 -12.56 16.72 -3.85
N GLU A 32 -13.00 17.29 -4.97
CA GLU A 32 -14.43 17.38 -5.31
C GLU A 32 -15.07 16.02 -5.59
N LYS A 33 -16.22 15.75 -4.97
CA LYS A 33 -17.01 14.51 -5.15
C LYS A 33 -17.28 14.18 -6.62
N ARG A 34 -17.51 15.21 -7.46
CA ARG A 34 -17.71 15.03 -8.90
C ARG A 34 -16.49 14.37 -9.57
N LYS A 35 -15.30 14.87 -9.29
CA LYS A 35 -14.05 14.34 -9.85
C LYS A 35 -13.79 12.90 -9.43
N ILE A 36 -14.06 12.59 -8.17
CA ILE A 36 -13.97 11.21 -7.65
C ILE A 36 -14.94 10.30 -8.40
N ASN A 37 -16.18 10.73 -8.61
CA ASN A 37 -17.20 9.96 -9.35
C ASN A 37 -16.77 9.69 -10.81
N GLU A 38 -16.15 10.66 -11.47
CA GLU A 38 -15.63 10.48 -12.84
C GLU A 38 -14.50 9.43 -12.89
N VAL A 39 -13.60 9.44 -11.90
CA VAL A 39 -12.55 8.42 -11.77
C VAL A 39 -13.15 7.03 -11.52
N ILE A 40 -14.11 6.92 -10.60
CA ILE A 40 -14.77 5.64 -10.30
C ILE A 40 -15.52 5.11 -11.52
N LYS A 41 -16.18 5.99 -12.26
CA LYS A 41 -16.85 5.63 -13.52
C LYS A 41 -15.85 5.08 -14.53
N ALA A 42 -14.74 5.78 -14.75
CA ALA A 42 -13.69 5.31 -15.66
C ALA A 42 -13.11 3.96 -15.22
N ALA A 43 -12.91 3.76 -13.90
CA ALA A 43 -12.45 2.49 -13.36
C ALA A 43 -13.44 1.35 -13.62
N LYS A 44 -14.76 1.59 -13.46
CA LYS A 44 -15.83 0.63 -13.79
C LYS A 44 -15.84 0.28 -15.27
N ASP A 45 -15.86 1.30 -16.12
CA ASP A 45 -15.99 1.15 -17.57
C ASP A 45 -14.80 0.40 -18.18
N ASN A 46 -13.62 0.45 -17.54
CA ASN A 46 -12.38 -0.19 -18.00
C ASN A 46 -11.92 -1.38 -17.13
N ASN A 47 -12.78 -1.87 -16.23
CA ASN A 47 -12.48 -2.99 -15.34
C ASN A 47 -11.19 -2.81 -14.50
N CYS A 48 -10.89 -1.57 -14.11
CA CYS A 48 -9.77 -1.19 -13.25
C CYS A 48 -10.13 -1.38 -11.78
N SER A 49 -9.20 -1.87 -10.95
CA SER A 49 -9.30 -1.78 -9.50
C SER A 49 -8.86 -0.40 -8.99
N ILE A 50 -9.29 -0.03 -7.78
CA ILE A 50 -8.82 1.20 -7.12
C ILE A 50 -8.02 0.83 -5.87
N ARG A 51 -6.82 1.40 -5.74
CA ARG A 51 -6.05 1.35 -4.50
C ARG A 51 -6.14 2.69 -3.77
N ILE A 52 -6.79 2.67 -2.62
CA ILE A 52 -6.79 3.80 -1.70
C ILE A 52 -5.41 3.86 -1.02
N GLY A 53 -4.73 4.99 -1.17
CA GLY A 53 -3.38 5.18 -0.61
C GLY A 53 -3.35 6.30 0.40
N VAL A 54 -3.47 5.97 1.69
CA VAL A 54 -3.30 6.91 2.80
C VAL A 54 -1.84 6.92 3.24
N ASN A 55 -1.29 8.12 3.43
CA ASN A 55 0.06 8.31 3.96
C ASN A 55 0.01 9.24 5.18
N ALA A 56 0.83 8.95 6.19
CA ALA A 56 0.92 9.77 7.40
C ALA A 56 1.28 11.25 7.12
N GLY A 57 2.11 11.49 6.09
CA GLY A 57 2.50 12.85 5.69
C GLY A 57 1.46 13.63 4.88
N SER A 58 0.31 13.03 4.54
CA SER A 58 -0.75 13.66 3.73
C SER A 58 -2.16 13.38 4.26
N LEU A 59 -2.30 13.29 5.58
CA LEU A 59 -3.60 13.18 6.23
C LEU A 59 -4.42 14.47 6.05
N GLU A 60 -5.73 14.31 6.03
CA GLU A 60 -6.70 15.41 5.95
C GLU A 60 -6.57 16.34 7.17
N LYS A 61 -6.74 17.65 6.96
CA LYS A 61 -6.54 18.67 7.99
C LYS A 61 -7.42 18.46 9.22
N ASP A 62 -8.68 18.13 9.02
CA ASP A 62 -9.63 17.86 10.11
C ASP A 62 -9.26 16.63 10.94
N ILE A 63 -8.66 15.61 10.32
CA ILE A 63 -8.11 14.44 11.03
C ILE A 63 -6.89 14.86 11.85
N LEU A 64 -5.98 15.65 11.27
CA LEU A 64 -4.81 16.16 12.01
C LEU A 64 -5.21 17.10 13.16
N GLU A 65 -6.22 17.93 13.00
CA GLU A 65 -6.76 18.77 14.08
C GLU A 65 -7.34 17.92 15.23
N LYS A 66 -8.01 16.80 14.89
CA LYS A 66 -8.61 15.88 15.86
C LYS A 66 -7.55 15.09 16.65
N PHE A 67 -6.55 14.55 15.97
CA PHE A 67 -5.55 13.65 16.56
C PHE A 67 -4.25 14.37 16.94
N LYS A 68 -4.05 15.62 16.52
CA LYS A 68 -2.87 16.49 16.73
C LYS A 68 -1.62 16.03 16.01
N GLU A 69 -1.42 14.73 15.85
CA GLU A 69 -0.29 14.13 15.17
C GLU A 69 -0.71 12.86 14.39
N PRO A 70 0.08 12.43 13.40
CA PRO A 70 -0.15 11.16 12.74
C PRO A 70 -0.02 10.00 13.74
N CYS A 71 -1.09 9.25 13.90
CA CYS A 71 -1.16 8.06 14.74
C CYS A 71 -1.89 6.93 13.99
N PRO A 72 -1.82 5.67 14.46
CA PRO A 72 -2.52 4.55 13.82
C PRO A 72 -4.01 4.81 13.63
N GLU A 73 -4.67 5.40 14.62
CA GLU A 73 -6.09 5.72 14.60
C GLU A 73 -6.43 6.76 13.52
N ALA A 74 -5.59 7.78 13.36
CA ALA A 74 -5.77 8.81 12.33
C ALA A 74 -5.67 8.23 10.92
N LEU A 75 -4.69 7.35 10.67
CA LEU A 75 -4.53 6.65 9.39
C LEU A 75 -5.72 5.73 9.08
N VAL A 76 -6.20 5.00 10.07
CA VAL A 76 -7.37 4.13 9.93
C VAL A 76 -8.64 4.93 9.68
N GLU A 77 -8.84 6.04 10.39
CA GLU A 77 -10.02 6.90 10.18
C GLU A 77 -10.01 7.49 8.76
N SER A 78 -8.87 7.96 8.28
CA SER A 78 -8.71 8.43 6.90
C SER A 78 -9.02 7.32 5.90
N ALA A 79 -8.48 6.11 6.11
CA ALA A 79 -8.72 4.98 5.21
C ALA A 79 -10.20 4.61 5.13
N ILE A 80 -10.88 4.47 6.27
CA ILE A 80 -12.30 4.13 6.34
C ILE A 80 -13.16 5.21 5.67
N ARG A 81 -12.85 6.49 5.91
CA ARG A 81 -13.54 7.61 5.25
C ARG A 81 -13.43 7.54 3.73
N ASN A 82 -12.23 7.27 3.23
CA ASN A 82 -11.97 7.16 1.79
C ASN A 82 -12.60 5.90 1.17
N ILE A 83 -12.64 4.78 1.88
CA ILE A 83 -13.37 3.57 1.48
C ILE A 83 -14.85 3.89 1.29
N LYS A 84 -15.46 4.52 2.28
CA LYS A 84 -16.88 4.86 2.27
C LYS A 84 -17.27 5.76 1.09
N ILE A 85 -16.42 6.72 0.73
CA ILE A 85 -16.63 7.57 -0.44
C ILE A 85 -16.76 6.74 -1.73
N ILE A 86 -15.96 5.67 -1.86
CA ILE A 86 -15.95 4.80 -3.03
C ILE A 86 -17.12 3.80 -2.98
N GLU A 87 -17.41 3.23 -1.81
CA GLU A 87 -18.54 2.32 -1.59
C GLU A 87 -19.90 2.99 -1.87
N ASP A 88 -20.05 4.27 -1.50
CA ASP A 88 -21.24 5.06 -1.79
C ASP A 88 -21.54 5.17 -3.31
N GLN A 89 -20.56 4.89 -4.16
CA GLN A 89 -20.71 4.80 -5.61
C GLN A 89 -20.93 3.37 -6.11
N ASN A 90 -21.24 2.40 -5.22
CA ASN A 90 -21.37 0.98 -5.55
C ASN A 90 -20.13 0.41 -6.27
N PHE A 91 -18.93 0.72 -5.76
CA PHE A 91 -17.66 0.19 -6.24
C PHE A 91 -16.93 -0.54 -5.13
N GLN A 92 -16.62 -1.83 -5.35
CA GLN A 92 -16.03 -2.71 -4.34
C GLN A 92 -14.69 -3.33 -4.76
N ASN A 93 -14.24 -3.11 -6.01
CA ASN A 93 -12.93 -3.59 -6.45
C ASN A 93 -11.80 -2.69 -5.90
N ILE A 94 -11.66 -2.71 -4.58
CA ILE A 94 -10.79 -1.85 -3.79
C ILE A 94 -9.67 -2.65 -3.17
N LYS A 95 -8.50 -2.04 -3.02
CA LYS A 95 -7.43 -2.45 -2.10
C LYS A 95 -6.97 -1.21 -1.32
N VAL A 96 -6.42 -1.41 -0.13
CA VAL A 96 -6.11 -0.28 0.77
C VAL A 96 -4.64 -0.32 1.19
N SER A 97 -4.05 0.85 1.32
CA SER A 97 -2.72 1.02 1.91
C SER A 97 -2.71 2.19 2.89
N VAL A 98 -2.15 1.96 4.07
CA VAL A 98 -1.90 2.97 5.10
C VAL A 98 -0.41 2.96 5.44
N LYS A 99 0.31 3.97 5.02
CA LYS A 99 1.78 3.97 5.03
C LYS A 99 2.33 5.12 5.86
N SER A 100 3.47 4.85 6.50
CA SER A 100 4.30 5.83 7.17
C SER A 100 5.78 5.50 6.93
N SER A 101 6.66 6.46 7.15
CA SER A 101 8.11 6.24 7.26
C SER A 101 8.50 5.65 8.61
N ASP A 102 7.63 5.74 9.61
CA ASP A 102 7.75 5.07 10.90
C ASP A 102 7.19 3.65 10.80
N VAL A 103 8.01 2.66 11.17
CA VAL A 103 7.69 1.23 11.08
C VAL A 103 6.59 0.86 12.08
N PHE A 104 6.68 1.35 13.32
CA PHE A 104 5.73 1.00 14.38
C PHE A 104 4.36 1.61 14.12
N LEU A 105 4.34 2.86 13.65
CA LEU A 105 3.11 3.53 13.25
C LEU A 105 2.43 2.78 12.09
N SER A 106 3.19 2.35 11.09
CA SER A 106 2.67 1.55 9.97
C SER A 106 2.10 0.21 10.46
N ILE A 107 2.84 -0.54 11.27
CA ILE A 107 2.38 -1.82 11.83
C ILE A 107 1.09 -1.62 12.62
N GLY A 108 1.05 -0.63 13.53
CA GLY A 108 -0.14 -0.33 14.33
C GLY A 108 -1.35 0.04 13.48
N ALA A 109 -1.14 0.82 12.40
CA ALA A 109 -2.21 1.19 11.49
C ALA A 109 -2.77 0.00 10.70
N TYR A 110 -1.90 -0.88 10.16
CA TYR A 110 -2.35 -2.07 9.42
C TYR A 110 -3.07 -3.08 10.32
N ARG A 111 -2.58 -3.33 11.55
CA ARG A 111 -3.29 -4.18 12.53
C ARG A 111 -4.70 -3.68 12.80
N LYS A 112 -4.84 -2.40 13.16
CA LYS A 112 -6.15 -1.80 13.44
C LYS A 112 -7.07 -1.75 12.21
N LEU A 113 -6.49 -1.60 11.02
CA LEU A 113 -7.26 -1.57 9.78
C LEU A 113 -7.76 -2.97 9.40
N SER A 114 -6.92 -4.00 9.53
CA SER A 114 -7.29 -5.39 9.22
C SER A 114 -8.43 -5.92 10.09
N GLU A 115 -8.62 -5.39 11.31
CA GLU A 115 -9.76 -5.72 12.17
C GLU A 115 -11.09 -5.08 11.72
N LYS A 116 -11.04 -4.11 10.80
CA LYS A 116 -12.21 -3.27 10.45
C LYS A 116 -12.68 -3.42 9.01
N ILE A 117 -11.86 -3.99 8.14
CA ILE A 117 -12.16 -4.14 6.73
C ILE A 117 -11.71 -5.50 6.20
N ASP A 118 -12.44 -6.00 5.20
CA ASP A 118 -12.11 -7.25 4.49
C ASP A 118 -11.44 -6.99 3.13
N TYR A 119 -11.11 -5.74 2.81
CA TYR A 119 -10.42 -5.41 1.57
C TYR A 119 -8.95 -5.78 1.60
N PRO A 120 -8.37 -6.26 0.48
CA PRO A 120 -6.95 -6.57 0.39
C PRO A 120 -6.06 -5.40 0.80
N LEU A 121 -5.03 -5.71 1.58
CA LEU A 121 -4.08 -4.74 2.11
C LEU A 121 -2.78 -4.73 1.29
N HIS A 122 -2.40 -3.53 0.84
CA HIS A 122 -1.12 -3.29 0.18
C HIS A 122 -0.13 -2.69 1.18
N ILE A 123 0.70 -3.54 1.78
CA ILE A 123 1.63 -3.12 2.82
C ILE A 123 2.92 -2.51 2.26
N GLY A 124 3.48 -1.57 3.00
CA GLY A 124 4.73 -0.88 2.64
C GLY A 124 5.14 0.13 3.69
N ILE A 125 6.45 0.32 3.83
CA ILE A 125 7.03 1.44 4.57
C ILE A 125 7.44 2.48 3.53
N THR A 126 6.89 3.69 3.62
CA THR A 126 7.22 4.76 2.69
C THR A 126 8.51 5.46 3.11
N GLU A 127 9.28 5.96 2.14
CA GLU A 127 10.53 6.70 2.44
C GLU A 127 11.44 5.95 3.42
N ALA A 128 11.60 4.64 3.21
CA ALA A 128 12.32 3.80 4.17
C ALA A 128 13.81 4.15 4.26
N GLY A 129 14.40 4.77 3.23
CA GLY A 129 15.77 5.25 3.21
C GLY A 129 16.62 4.62 2.10
N SER A 130 17.94 4.72 2.24
CA SER A 130 18.90 4.08 1.34
C SER A 130 18.85 2.55 1.48
N TYR A 131 19.58 1.84 0.59
CA TYR A 131 19.49 0.39 0.43
C TYR A 131 19.47 -0.38 1.75
N LEU A 132 20.48 -0.24 2.62
CA LEU A 132 20.56 -1.02 3.86
C LEU A 132 19.53 -0.61 4.92
N PRO A 133 19.41 0.65 5.34
CA PRO A 133 18.39 1.07 6.30
C PRO A 133 16.96 0.81 5.81
N GLY A 134 16.70 1.06 4.53
CA GLY A 134 15.38 0.84 3.92
C GLY A 134 15.01 -0.64 3.85
N THR A 135 15.98 -1.51 3.56
CA THR A 135 15.80 -2.96 3.59
C THR A 135 15.44 -3.43 5.00
N ILE A 136 16.19 -2.97 6.02
CA ILE A 136 15.95 -3.36 7.42
C ILE A 136 14.55 -2.92 7.87
N LYS A 137 14.18 -1.66 7.64
CA LYS A 137 12.85 -1.16 7.99
C LYS A 137 11.73 -1.95 7.29
N SER A 138 11.89 -2.22 6.00
CA SER A 138 10.93 -2.99 5.22
C SER A 138 10.84 -4.43 5.72
N ALA A 139 11.96 -5.07 6.03
CA ALA A 139 11.99 -6.43 6.55
C ALA A 139 11.29 -6.54 7.92
N ILE A 140 11.50 -5.58 8.81
CA ILE A 140 10.83 -5.53 10.12
C ILE A 140 9.32 -5.33 9.92
N GLY A 141 8.91 -4.34 9.14
CA GLY A 141 7.50 -4.03 8.92
C GLY A 141 6.75 -5.17 8.24
N PHE A 142 7.29 -5.69 7.14
CA PHE A 142 6.66 -6.79 6.40
C PHE A 142 6.73 -8.11 7.17
N GLY A 143 7.88 -8.42 7.79
CA GLY A 143 8.02 -9.62 8.59
C GLY A 143 6.98 -9.70 9.70
N THR A 144 6.80 -8.61 10.44
CA THR A 144 5.79 -8.54 11.50
C THR A 144 4.38 -8.75 10.97
N LEU A 145 3.97 -8.00 9.95
CA LEU A 145 2.60 -8.05 9.42
C LEU A 145 2.29 -9.37 8.71
N LEU A 146 3.20 -9.85 7.86
CA LEU A 146 2.99 -11.09 7.10
C LEU A 146 2.97 -12.34 7.97
N LEU A 147 3.72 -12.38 9.08
CA LEU A 147 3.63 -13.45 10.07
C LEU A 147 2.29 -13.47 10.83
N GLU A 148 1.62 -12.33 10.91
CA GLU A 148 0.27 -12.19 11.48
C GLU A 148 -0.84 -12.42 10.44
N GLY A 149 -0.49 -12.76 9.20
CA GLY A 149 -1.44 -12.94 8.10
C GLY A 149 -1.99 -11.63 7.52
N ILE A 150 -1.36 -10.51 7.80
CA ILE A 150 -1.77 -9.19 7.34
C ILE A 150 -0.94 -8.77 6.13
N GLY A 151 -1.58 -8.55 4.99
CA GLY A 151 -0.96 -8.05 3.76
C GLY A 151 -1.06 -9.02 2.59
N ASP A 152 -1.62 -8.54 1.49
CA ASP A 152 -1.84 -9.29 0.25
C ASP A 152 -0.84 -8.95 -0.85
N THR A 153 -0.35 -7.73 -0.84
CA THR A 153 0.69 -7.23 -1.73
C THR A 153 1.67 -6.34 -0.97
N ILE A 154 2.93 -6.29 -1.42
CA ILE A 154 3.97 -5.51 -0.78
C ILE A 154 4.60 -4.51 -1.74
N ARG A 155 5.16 -3.41 -1.20
CA ARG A 155 6.08 -2.52 -1.90
C ARG A 155 7.21 -2.09 -0.98
N VAL A 156 8.44 -2.46 -1.34
CA VAL A 156 9.66 -1.88 -0.77
C VAL A 156 9.86 -0.47 -1.36
N SER A 157 10.31 0.49 -0.56
CA SER A 157 10.59 1.86 -1.00
C SER A 157 12.01 2.25 -0.59
N LEU A 158 12.90 2.34 -1.57
CA LEU A 158 14.31 2.66 -1.38
C LEU A 158 14.69 3.92 -2.16
N SER A 159 15.64 4.68 -1.62
CA SER A 159 16.35 5.72 -2.37
C SER A 159 17.49 5.09 -3.17
N ASP A 160 17.14 4.22 -4.12
CA ASP A 160 18.07 3.42 -4.93
C ASP A 160 17.39 3.03 -6.27
N ASN A 161 18.09 2.22 -7.08
CA ASN A 161 17.54 1.70 -8.33
C ASN A 161 16.25 0.89 -8.02
N PRO A 162 15.12 1.14 -8.72
CA PRO A 162 13.86 0.42 -8.50
C PRO A 162 13.96 -1.11 -8.62
N VAL A 163 14.94 -1.62 -9.35
CA VAL A 163 15.20 -3.08 -9.44
C VAL A 163 15.59 -3.66 -8.09
N GLU A 164 16.31 -2.90 -7.27
CA GLU A 164 16.71 -3.34 -5.92
C GLU A 164 15.51 -3.47 -4.99
N GLU A 165 14.49 -2.63 -5.12
CA GLU A 165 13.23 -2.76 -4.37
C GLU A 165 12.58 -4.13 -4.61
N VAL A 166 12.59 -4.60 -5.86
CA VAL A 166 12.02 -5.90 -6.24
C VAL A 166 12.86 -7.06 -5.69
N LYS A 167 14.20 -6.94 -5.74
CA LYS A 167 15.11 -7.95 -5.18
C LYS A 167 14.89 -8.08 -3.66
N VAL A 168 14.92 -6.96 -2.95
CA VAL A 168 14.69 -6.92 -1.49
C VAL A 168 13.31 -7.49 -1.14
N GLY A 169 12.27 -7.11 -1.85
CA GLY A 169 10.93 -7.65 -1.63
C GLY A 169 10.85 -9.18 -1.80
N ASN A 170 11.50 -9.71 -2.85
CA ASN A 170 11.57 -11.14 -3.06
C ASN A 170 12.36 -11.87 -1.95
N GLU A 171 13.49 -11.31 -1.49
CA GLU A 171 14.27 -11.91 -0.40
C GLU A 171 13.52 -11.90 0.94
N ILE A 172 12.77 -10.84 1.24
CA ILE A 172 11.89 -10.81 2.42
C ILE A 172 10.84 -11.92 2.34
N LEU A 173 10.13 -12.06 1.21
CA LEU A 173 9.10 -13.09 1.03
C LEU A 173 9.68 -14.50 1.08
N LYS A 174 10.89 -14.70 0.53
CA LYS A 174 11.61 -15.97 0.58
C LYS A 174 12.02 -16.31 2.01
N SER A 175 12.54 -15.35 2.76
CA SER A 175 12.93 -15.53 4.17
C SER A 175 11.76 -15.90 5.08
N LEU A 176 10.53 -15.52 4.68
CA LEU A 176 9.29 -15.86 5.37
C LEU A 176 8.64 -17.15 4.82
N ASN A 177 9.27 -17.84 3.87
CA ASN A 177 8.73 -19.01 3.16
C ASN A 177 7.38 -18.76 2.44
N LEU A 178 7.07 -17.50 2.13
CA LEU A 178 5.82 -17.12 1.45
C LEU A 178 5.95 -17.20 -0.07
N ARG A 179 7.17 -17.09 -0.61
CA ARG A 179 7.41 -17.14 -2.05
C ARG A 179 8.81 -17.64 -2.35
N ASN A 180 8.91 -18.67 -3.17
CA ASN A 180 10.19 -19.16 -3.69
C ASN A 180 10.38 -18.67 -5.14
N ARG A 181 11.32 -17.76 -5.35
CA ARG A 181 11.86 -17.42 -6.67
C ARG A 181 13.35 -17.74 -6.65
N GLY A 182 13.77 -18.73 -7.42
CA GLY A 182 15.17 -19.11 -7.55
C GLY A 182 15.39 -20.62 -7.53
N CYS A 183 16.57 -21.04 -7.95
CA CYS A 183 17.02 -22.43 -7.84
C CYS A 183 17.21 -22.76 -6.35
N LEU A 184 16.68 -23.89 -5.89
CA LEU A 184 17.05 -24.48 -4.63
C LEU A 184 18.52 -24.94 -4.77
N LEU A 185 19.45 -24.13 -4.26
CA LEU A 185 20.79 -24.63 -3.97
C LEU A 185 20.64 -25.57 -2.78
N TYR A 186 20.57 -26.87 -3.06
CA TYR A 186 20.82 -27.88 -2.03
C TYR A 186 22.27 -27.69 -1.59
N THR A 187 22.48 -27.09 -0.44
CA THR A 187 23.77 -27.24 0.23
C THR A 187 23.90 -28.70 0.60
N SER A 188 24.82 -29.41 -0.05
CA SER A 188 25.25 -30.72 0.41
C SER A 188 25.58 -30.65 1.90
N PRO A 189 25.15 -31.62 2.73
CA PRO A 189 25.53 -31.62 4.13
C PRO A 189 27.05 -31.54 4.22
N SER A 190 27.54 -30.71 5.13
CA SER A 190 28.97 -30.54 5.33
C SER A 190 29.60 -31.91 5.69
N PRO A 191 30.76 -32.28 5.12
CA PRO A 191 31.42 -33.52 5.50
C PRO A 191 31.95 -33.54 6.96
N ARG A 192 31.61 -32.54 7.74
CA ARG A 192 32.04 -32.38 9.14
C ARG A 192 30.91 -32.54 10.16
N ASP A 193 29.69 -32.87 9.74
CA ASP A 193 28.59 -33.16 10.63
C ASP A 193 28.40 -34.67 10.78
#